data_aabb045aad0cd8c6fa3887ff69337ee0
#
_entry.id   aabb045aad0cd8c6fa3887ff69337ee0
#
_cell.length_a   1.000
_cell.length_b   1.000
_cell.length_c   1.000
_cell.angle_alpha   90.00
_cell.angle_beta   90.00
_cell.angle_gamma   90.00
#
_symmetry.space_group_name_H-M   'P 1'
#
loop_
_entity.id
_entity.type
_entity.pdbx_description
1 polymer ?
#
loop_
_entity_poly.entity_id
_entity_poly.type
_entity_poly.pdbx_seq_one_letter_code
_entity_poly.pdbx_strand_id
1 'polypeptide(L)'
;MPLANFTNLDFSQVKTTLREYLKENSNFTDYDFEGSNLSTLLDVLAYNTYITSYNANMVANEVFIDSATLRENVVSLARNIGYLPRSRKAATANVSFFVDTSNITPVPSTITLKKGIVATSQGSFGRQSYTFCILEDITVPVADNIASFNDIFIYEGSLLTTNFTYSARTPNQKFVLENPGIDTDLLTVTVRPNEQSTRSVKYSRQDSLFDIKSDSKVYYLQEVEDERYQVFFGDGIFGNKLQDNNFITVDYITSNGDAANGVNQFTFAGRFVYTRNSQEYTVTSGISLISTGISASGGESIEGVESIKKFAPVSYTHLTLPTRYRV
;
A
#
# COMPACT_ATOMS: atom_id res chain seq x y z
N MET A 1 -16.36 8.64 -18.21
CA MET A 1 -16.86 8.52 -19.62
C MET A 1 -17.75 7.29 -19.72
N PRO A 2 -18.80 7.28 -20.58
CA PRO A 2 -19.48 6.03 -20.86
C PRO A 2 -18.52 5.06 -21.53
N LEU A 3 -18.68 3.77 -21.24
CA LEU A 3 -17.90 2.70 -21.88
C LEU A 3 -18.04 2.82 -23.40
N ALA A 4 -16.94 2.84 -24.12
CA ALA A 4 -16.96 2.83 -25.56
C ALA A 4 -17.36 1.44 -26.07
N ASN A 5 -18.40 1.37 -26.88
CA ASN A 5 -18.78 0.15 -27.59
C ASN A 5 -18.06 0.11 -28.92
N PHE A 6 -17.03 -0.71 -29.01
CA PHE A 6 -16.29 -0.91 -30.27
C PHE A 6 -17.01 -1.88 -31.21
N THR A 7 -17.85 -2.76 -30.65
CA THR A 7 -18.72 -3.65 -31.39
C THR A 7 -20.13 -3.51 -30.83
N ASN A 8 -21.08 -3.10 -31.69
CA ASN A 8 -22.47 -2.91 -31.28
C ASN A 8 -23.31 -4.14 -31.68
N LEU A 9 -22.85 -5.32 -31.27
CA LEU A 9 -23.50 -6.60 -31.58
C LEU A 9 -24.22 -7.10 -30.33
N ASP A 10 -25.54 -7.19 -30.41
CA ASP A 10 -26.31 -7.98 -29.47
C ASP A 10 -26.61 -9.38 -30.05
N PHE A 11 -27.01 -10.31 -29.20
CA PHE A 11 -27.32 -11.67 -29.61
C PHE A 11 -28.38 -11.75 -30.72
N SER A 12 -29.44 -10.93 -30.65
CA SER A 12 -30.52 -10.96 -31.59
C SER A 12 -30.08 -10.43 -32.95
N GLN A 13 -29.28 -9.38 -32.99
CA GLN A 13 -28.71 -8.82 -34.22
C GLN A 13 -27.77 -9.80 -34.90
N VAL A 14 -26.87 -10.46 -34.13
CA VAL A 14 -25.96 -11.49 -34.69
C VAL A 14 -26.75 -12.63 -35.28
N LYS A 15 -27.77 -13.13 -34.57
CA LYS A 15 -28.63 -14.23 -35.05
C LYS A 15 -29.36 -13.82 -36.35
N THR A 16 -29.90 -12.60 -36.44
CA THR A 16 -30.56 -12.09 -37.63
C THR A 16 -29.58 -12.01 -38.80
N THR A 17 -28.43 -11.42 -38.61
CA THR A 17 -27.39 -11.32 -39.66
C THR A 17 -26.95 -12.70 -40.18
N LEU A 18 -26.77 -13.69 -39.28
CA LEU A 18 -26.44 -15.04 -39.68
C LEU A 18 -27.55 -15.70 -40.51
N ARG A 19 -28.83 -15.49 -40.13
CA ARG A 19 -29.96 -15.98 -40.90
C ARG A 19 -30.06 -15.32 -42.30
N GLU A 20 -29.86 -14.04 -42.38
CA GLU A 20 -29.86 -13.28 -43.66
C GLU A 20 -28.74 -13.77 -44.56
N TYR A 21 -27.52 -13.96 -44.01
CA TYR A 21 -26.39 -14.51 -44.78
C TYR A 21 -26.68 -15.89 -45.35
N LEU A 22 -27.28 -16.80 -44.55
CA LEU A 22 -27.65 -18.14 -45.00
C LEU A 22 -28.74 -18.07 -46.06
N LYS A 23 -29.71 -17.17 -45.97
CA LYS A 23 -30.79 -17.01 -46.95
C LYS A 23 -30.23 -16.60 -48.32
N GLU A 24 -29.19 -15.76 -48.34
CA GLU A 24 -28.61 -15.28 -49.58
C GLU A 24 -27.57 -16.25 -50.20
N ASN A 25 -26.87 -17.03 -49.39
CA ASN A 25 -25.67 -17.71 -49.81
C ASN A 25 -25.73 -19.24 -49.67
N SER A 26 -26.85 -19.86 -49.27
CA SER A 26 -26.89 -21.30 -49.04
C SER A 26 -28.11 -22.00 -49.61
N ASN A 27 -27.95 -23.28 -49.91
CA ASN A 27 -29.01 -24.19 -50.27
C ASN A 27 -29.72 -24.82 -49.06
N PHE A 28 -29.38 -24.36 -47.84
CA PHE A 28 -30.01 -24.83 -46.62
C PHE A 28 -31.36 -24.17 -46.41
N THR A 29 -32.41 -24.96 -46.24
CA THR A 29 -33.78 -24.46 -46.07
C THR A 29 -34.33 -24.62 -44.66
N ASP A 30 -33.56 -25.23 -43.76
CA ASP A 30 -34.02 -25.59 -42.41
C ASP A 30 -33.62 -24.56 -41.31
N TYR A 31 -32.96 -23.46 -41.67
CA TYR A 31 -32.48 -22.42 -40.76
C TYR A 31 -33.57 -21.59 -40.13
N ASP A 32 -34.76 -21.56 -40.72
CA ASP A 32 -35.89 -20.70 -40.25
C ASP A 32 -36.84 -21.45 -39.30
N PHE A 33 -36.67 -22.78 -39.18
CA PHE A 33 -37.50 -23.56 -38.30
C PHE A 33 -36.94 -23.56 -36.87
N GLU A 34 -37.71 -22.94 -35.95
CA GLU A 34 -37.34 -22.94 -34.52
C GLU A 34 -37.38 -24.37 -33.97
N GLY A 35 -36.22 -24.84 -33.48
CA GLY A 35 -36.05 -26.20 -32.96
C GLY A 35 -35.35 -27.14 -33.94
N SER A 36 -35.01 -26.71 -35.16
CA SER A 36 -34.14 -27.45 -36.06
C SER A 36 -32.71 -27.52 -35.52
N ASN A 37 -31.95 -28.56 -35.86
CA ASN A 37 -30.55 -28.68 -35.50
C ASN A 37 -29.72 -27.52 -36.03
N LEU A 38 -30.06 -27.01 -37.23
CA LEU A 38 -29.36 -25.85 -37.80
C LEU A 38 -29.70 -24.54 -37.05
N SER A 39 -30.94 -24.35 -36.67
CA SER A 39 -31.33 -23.16 -35.82
C SER A 39 -30.62 -23.20 -34.47
N THR A 40 -30.48 -24.37 -33.83
CA THR A 40 -29.72 -24.55 -32.60
C THR A 40 -28.23 -24.22 -32.77
N LEU A 41 -27.62 -24.64 -33.90
CA LEU A 41 -26.22 -24.28 -34.23
C LEU A 41 -26.06 -22.79 -34.44
N LEU A 42 -27.01 -22.12 -35.09
CA LEU A 42 -27.00 -20.67 -35.25
C LEU A 42 -27.10 -19.94 -33.92
N ASP A 43 -27.89 -20.45 -32.97
CA ASP A 43 -27.97 -19.89 -31.62
C ASP A 43 -26.64 -20.03 -30.87
N VAL A 44 -25.97 -21.18 -30.98
CA VAL A 44 -24.64 -21.36 -30.38
C VAL A 44 -23.59 -20.45 -31.00
N LEU A 45 -23.58 -20.28 -32.34
CA LEU A 45 -22.69 -19.37 -33.04
C LEU A 45 -22.94 -17.92 -32.69
N ALA A 46 -24.22 -17.50 -32.64
CA ALA A 46 -24.62 -16.15 -32.25
C ALA A 46 -24.21 -15.85 -30.81
N TYR A 47 -24.41 -16.81 -29.89
CA TYR A 47 -23.99 -16.67 -28.49
C TYR A 47 -22.46 -16.58 -28.36
N ASN A 48 -21.71 -17.43 -29.06
CA ASN A 48 -20.26 -17.36 -29.05
C ASN A 48 -19.74 -16.02 -29.60
N THR A 49 -20.34 -15.54 -30.70
CA THR A 49 -19.98 -14.22 -31.28
C THR A 49 -20.30 -13.09 -30.32
N TYR A 50 -21.45 -13.13 -29.66
CA TYR A 50 -21.84 -12.16 -28.63
C TYR A 50 -20.84 -12.12 -27.47
N ILE A 51 -20.50 -13.27 -26.88
CA ILE A 51 -19.51 -13.36 -25.79
C ILE A 51 -18.13 -12.89 -26.25
N THR A 52 -17.70 -13.25 -27.46
CA THR A 52 -16.42 -12.79 -28.02
C THR A 52 -16.41 -11.27 -28.21
N SER A 53 -17.48 -10.69 -28.72
CA SER A 53 -17.63 -9.25 -28.86
C SER A 53 -17.66 -8.51 -27.52
N TYR A 54 -18.35 -9.08 -26.53
CA TYR A 54 -18.36 -8.56 -25.17
C TYR A 54 -16.95 -8.54 -24.56
N ASN A 55 -16.23 -9.66 -24.67
CA ASN A 55 -14.85 -9.77 -24.18
C ASN A 55 -13.93 -8.79 -24.92
N ALA A 56 -14.08 -8.63 -26.25
CA ALA A 56 -13.31 -7.66 -27.02
C ALA A 56 -13.56 -6.21 -26.54
N ASN A 57 -14.83 -5.84 -26.31
CA ASN A 57 -15.18 -4.53 -25.75
C ASN A 57 -14.60 -4.33 -24.35
N MET A 58 -14.66 -5.36 -23.47
CA MET A 58 -14.06 -5.31 -22.14
C MET A 58 -12.55 -5.03 -22.24
N VAL A 59 -11.82 -5.83 -23.03
CA VAL A 59 -10.37 -5.66 -23.20
C VAL A 59 -10.04 -4.28 -23.77
N ALA A 60 -10.78 -3.82 -24.80
CA ALA A 60 -10.55 -2.51 -25.39
C ALA A 60 -10.78 -1.35 -24.40
N ASN A 61 -11.78 -1.45 -23.53
CA ASN A 61 -12.04 -0.44 -22.50
C ASN A 61 -10.96 -0.44 -21.41
N GLU A 62 -10.41 -1.61 -21.07
CA GLU A 62 -9.35 -1.71 -20.03
C GLU A 62 -7.98 -1.17 -20.49
N VAL A 63 -7.78 -0.87 -21.77
CA VAL A 63 -6.53 -0.27 -22.29
C VAL A 63 -6.41 1.23 -21.97
N PHE A 64 -7.53 1.93 -21.79
CA PHE A 64 -7.53 3.37 -21.56
C PHE A 64 -7.90 3.70 -20.12
N ILE A 65 -7.12 4.59 -19.50
CA ILE A 65 -7.32 4.97 -18.09
C ILE A 65 -8.72 5.50 -17.80
N ASP A 66 -9.33 6.23 -18.74
CA ASP A 66 -10.66 6.82 -18.57
C ASP A 66 -11.78 5.78 -18.56
N SER A 67 -11.63 4.68 -19.32
CA SER A 67 -12.66 3.65 -19.48
C SER A 67 -12.39 2.38 -18.70
N ALA A 68 -11.15 2.14 -18.24
CA ALA A 68 -10.80 0.99 -17.45
C ALA A 68 -11.62 0.94 -16.15
N THR A 69 -12.06 -0.24 -15.74
CA THR A 69 -12.91 -0.46 -14.56
C THR A 69 -12.19 -1.22 -13.45
N LEU A 70 -11.27 -2.09 -13.83
CA LEU A 70 -10.49 -2.87 -12.88
C LEU A 70 -9.39 -2.01 -12.26
N ARG A 71 -9.33 -1.96 -10.91
CA ARG A 71 -8.33 -1.17 -10.19
C ARG A 71 -6.91 -1.47 -10.64
N GLU A 72 -6.57 -2.74 -10.81
CA GLU A 72 -5.23 -3.19 -11.19
C GLU A 72 -4.79 -2.61 -12.56
N ASN A 73 -5.72 -2.56 -13.51
CA ASN A 73 -5.46 -1.99 -14.83
C ASN A 73 -5.29 -0.47 -14.74
N VAL A 74 -6.15 0.22 -13.97
CA VAL A 74 -6.06 1.67 -13.77
C VAL A 74 -4.75 2.03 -13.07
N VAL A 75 -4.34 1.30 -12.03
CA VAL A 75 -3.06 1.48 -11.33
C VAL A 75 -1.89 1.23 -12.29
N SER A 76 -1.95 0.17 -13.12
CA SER A 76 -0.92 -0.12 -14.11
C SER A 76 -0.78 0.99 -15.16
N LEU A 77 -1.89 1.54 -15.64
CA LEU A 77 -1.91 2.65 -16.59
C LEU A 77 -1.40 3.94 -15.94
N ALA A 78 -1.83 4.24 -14.71
CA ALA A 78 -1.37 5.40 -13.94
C ALA A 78 0.14 5.35 -13.69
N ARG A 79 0.67 4.17 -13.38
CA ARG A 79 2.10 3.92 -13.22
C ARG A 79 2.91 4.25 -14.47
N ASN A 80 2.40 3.92 -15.67
CA ASN A 80 3.08 4.22 -16.94
C ASN A 80 3.27 5.72 -17.18
N ILE A 81 2.46 6.56 -16.54
CA ILE A 81 2.59 8.02 -16.57
C ILE A 81 3.26 8.59 -15.31
N GLY A 82 3.83 7.72 -14.46
CA GLY A 82 4.58 8.10 -13.26
C GLY A 82 3.72 8.48 -12.06
N TYR A 83 2.43 8.12 -12.05
CA TYR A 83 1.54 8.37 -10.93
C TYR A 83 1.56 7.19 -9.96
N LEU A 84 1.82 7.46 -8.68
CA LEU A 84 1.66 6.50 -7.60
C LEU A 84 0.37 6.82 -6.85
N PRO A 85 -0.63 5.93 -6.88
CA PRO A 85 -1.86 6.11 -6.12
C PRO A 85 -1.59 6.22 -4.61
N ARG A 86 -2.42 6.99 -3.92
CA ARG A 86 -2.33 7.11 -2.46
C ARG A 86 -2.68 5.79 -1.80
N SER A 87 -1.77 5.34 -0.93
CA SER A 87 -1.95 4.16 -0.08
C SER A 87 -3.00 4.41 1.00
N ARG A 88 -3.34 3.37 1.75
CA ARG A 88 -4.04 3.56 3.03
C ARG A 88 -3.21 4.43 3.95
N LYS A 89 -3.89 5.22 4.79
CA LYS A 89 -3.27 5.95 5.89
C LYS A 89 -3.76 5.42 7.21
N ALA A 90 -2.83 5.22 8.12
CA ALA A 90 -3.12 4.83 9.49
C ALA A 90 -3.75 6.00 10.26
N ALA A 91 -4.80 5.72 11.03
CA ALA A 91 -5.31 6.69 11.99
C ALA A 91 -4.25 6.97 13.05
N THR A 92 -4.02 8.24 13.35
CA THR A 92 -3.00 8.69 14.29
C THR A 92 -3.65 9.23 15.56
N ALA A 93 -3.13 8.81 16.72
CA ALA A 93 -3.52 9.35 18.00
C ALA A 93 -2.28 9.88 18.75
N ASN A 94 -2.50 10.75 19.73
CA ASN A 94 -1.47 11.29 20.59
C ASN A 94 -1.75 10.85 22.03
N VAL A 95 -0.76 10.22 22.67
CA VAL A 95 -0.84 9.73 24.04
C VAL A 95 0.44 10.02 24.82
N SER A 96 0.32 10.12 26.14
CA SER A 96 1.46 10.24 27.03
C SER A 96 1.54 9.01 27.93
N PHE A 97 2.76 8.53 28.14
CA PHE A 97 3.05 7.42 29.04
C PHE A 97 3.92 7.90 30.19
N PHE A 98 3.64 7.38 31.38
CA PHE A 98 4.46 7.66 32.56
C PHE A 98 4.84 6.32 33.20
N VAL A 99 6.11 6.20 33.57
CA VAL A 99 6.65 5.00 34.20
C VAL A 99 7.25 5.41 35.55
N ASP A 100 6.62 4.96 36.62
CA ASP A 100 7.16 5.09 37.99
C ASP A 100 8.21 4.01 38.22
N THR A 101 9.44 4.44 38.48
CA THR A 101 10.60 3.59 38.69
C THR A 101 11.00 3.44 40.15
N SER A 102 10.17 3.96 41.10
CA SER A 102 10.46 3.91 42.56
C SER A 102 10.67 2.49 43.06
N ASN A 103 10.04 1.51 42.44
CA ASN A 103 10.17 0.09 42.81
C ASN A 103 11.35 -0.62 42.13
N ILE A 104 12.16 0.09 41.35
CA ILE A 104 13.32 -0.49 40.63
C ILE A 104 14.59 -0.04 41.35
N THR A 105 15.33 -1.00 41.89
CA THR A 105 16.57 -0.72 42.64
C THR A 105 17.80 -1.38 41.96
N PRO A 106 18.85 -0.60 41.62
CA PRO A 106 18.91 0.86 41.59
C PRO A 106 18.04 1.45 40.47
N VAL A 107 17.60 2.71 40.66
CA VAL A 107 16.80 3.45 39.65
C VAL A 107 17.61 3.55 38.36
N PRO A 108 17.03 3.16 37.22
CA PRO A 108 17.69 3.26 35.91
C PRO A 108 17.82 4.73 35.47
N SER A 109 18.85 5.05 34.70
CA SER A 109 19.05 6.40 34.17
C SER A 109 18.10 6.73 33.02
N THR A 110 17.69 5.70 32.29
CA THR A 110 16.80 5.84 31.11
C THR A 110 15.82 4.69 31.04
N ILE A 111 14.65 4.96 30.48
CA ILE A 111 13.65 3.95 30.06
C ILE A 111 13.45 4.07 28.56
N THR A 112 13.31 2.94 27.89
CA THR A 112 13.03 2.86 26.44
C THR A 112 11.66 2.21 26.22
N LEU A 113 10.78 2.88 25.49
CA LEU A 113 9.58 2.30 24.91
C LEU A 113 9.98 1.63 23.61
N LYS A 114 9.78 0.33 23.52
CA LYS A 114 10.16 -0.46 22.34
C LYS A 114 9.17 -0.27 21.19
N LYS A 115 9.70 -0.24 19.95
CA LYS A 115 8.90 -0.21 18.73
C LYS A 115 7.94 -1.40 18.64
N GLY A 116 6.84 -1.23 17.95
CA GLY A 116 5.76 -2.20 17.80
C GLY A 116 4.49 -1.75 18.51
N ILE A 117 3.67 -2.70 18.92
CA ILE A 117 2.39 -2.41 19.59
C ILE A 117 2.66 -1.74 20.92
N VAL A 118 2.01 -0.59 21.16
CA VAL A 118 2.11 0.18 22.41
C VAL A 118 0.76 0.39 23.09
N ALA A 119 -0.34 0.38 22.34
CA ALA A 119 -1.67 0.54 22.89
C ALA A 119 -2.71 -0.25 22.11
N THR A 120 -3.82 -0.58 22.80
CA THR A 120 -5.01 -1.13 22.19
C THR A 120 -6.21 -0.25 22.54
N SER A 121 -7.17 -0.10 21.61
CA SER A 121 -8.42 0.59 21.91
C SER A 121 -9.28 -0.26 22.84
N GLN A 122 -9.93 0.37 23.81
CA GLN A 122 -10.98 -0.29 24.58
C GLN A 122 -12.24 -0.37 23.72
N GLY A 123 -12.75 -1.58 23.53
CA GLY A 123 -13.78 -2.06 22.63
C GLY A 123 -15.14 -1.37 22.55
N SER A 124 -15.19 -0.04 22.45
CA SER A 124 -16.42 0.74 22.36
C SER A 124 -16.81 1.21 20.97
N PHE A 125 -15.92 1.16 20.00
CA PHE A 125 -16.21 1.62 18.65
C PHE A 125 -16.51 0.42 17.75
N GLY A 126 -17.77 0.19 17.40
CA GLY A 126 -18.19 -0.84 16.43
C GLY A 126 -17.92 -2.30 16.84
N ARG A 127 -17.68 -2.59 18.11
CA ARG A 127 -17.28 -3.93 18.65
C ARG A 127 -15.91 -4.42 18.17
N GLN A 128 -15.12 -3.59 17.53
CA GLN A 128 -13.77 -3.93 17.07
C GLN A 128 -12.73 -3.28 17.96
N SER A 129 -11.70 -4.05 18.33
CA SER A 129 -10.52 -3.54 19.02
C SER A 129 -9.44 -3.22 18.00
N TYR A 130 -8.85 -2.04 18.07
CA TYR A 130 -7.76 -1.60 17.22
C TYR A 130 -6.45 -1.60 18.00
N THR A 131 -5.37 -1.99 17.32
CA THR A 131 -4.01 -1.92 17.86
C THR A 131 -3.33 -0.65 17.35
N PHE A 132 -2.51 -0.05 18.21
CA PHE A 132 -1.72 1.13 17.86
C PHE A 132 -0.25 0.85 18.14
N CYS A 133 0.62 1.27 17.23
CA CYS A 133 2.04 1.00 17.28
C CYS A 133 2.88 2.26 17.07
N ILE A 134 4.17 2.17 17.43
CA ILE A 134 5.21 3.14 17.10
C ILE A 134 6.27 2.48 16.21
N LEU A 135 6.92 3.30 15.38
CA LEU A 135 7.87 2.84 14.36
C LEU A 135 9.28 2.62 14.88
N GLU A 136 9.69 3.39 15.89
CA GLU A 136 11.05 3.42 16.40
C GLU A 136 11.05 3.35 17.94
N ASP A 137 12.16 2.86 18.51
CA ASP A 137 12.36 2.87 19.96
C ASP A 137 12.48 4.30 20.46
N ILE A 138 11.75 4.66 21.53
CA ILE A 138 11.80 5.98 22.15
C ILE A 138 12.43 5.86 23.52
N THR A 139 13.55 6.55 23.76
CA THR A 139 14.27 6.52 25.03
C THR A 139 14.19 7.89 25.72
N VAL A 140 13.79 7.89 26.99
CA VAL A 140 13.73 9.10 27.81
C VAL A 140 14.53 8.92 29.10
N PRO A 141 15.09 10.00 29.66
CA PRO A 141 15.73 9.96 30.98
C PRO A 141 14.70 9.81 32.09
N VAL A 142 15.13 9.23 33.19
CA VAL A 142 14.36 9.19 34.45
C VAL A 142 14.69 10.44 35.28
N ALA A 143 13.68 11.19 35.66
CA ALA A 143 13.78 12.33 36.58
C ALA A 143 12.80 12.12 37.73
N ASP A 144 13.24 12.35 38.98
CA ASP A 144 12.42 12.18 40.19
C ASP A 144 11.68 10.81 40.26
N ASN A 145 12.37 9.76 39.84
CA ASN A 145 11.84 8.39 39.74
C ASN A 145 10.71 8.20 38.70
N ILE A 146 10.51 9.15 37.81
CA ILE A 146 9.49 9.06 36.75
C ILE A 146 10.17 9.20 35.40
N ALA A 147 9.84 8.30 34.47
CA ALA A 147 10.13 8.45 33.06
C ALA A 147 8.87 8.95 32.33
N SER A 148 8.95 10.12 31.73
CA SER A 148 7.81 10.78 31.08
C SER A 148 7.97 10.75 29.56
N PHE A 149 7.06 10.09 28.88
CA PHE A 149 6.94 10.02 27.41
C PHE A 149 5.75 10.91 27.03
N ASN A 150 6.01 12.17 26.73
CA ASN A 150 4.97 13.15 26.44
C ASN A 150 4.69 13.22 24.95
N ASP A 151 3.41 13.34 24.59
CA ASP A 151 2.94 13.62 23.22
C ASP A 151 3.46 12.64 22.17
N ILE A 152 3.41 11.35 22.48
CA ILE A 152 3.84 10.30 21.58
C ILE A 152 2.75 10.04 20.53
N PHE A 153 3.10 10.17 19.26
CA PHE A 153 2.24 9.76 18.15
C PHE A 153 2.24 8.24 18.03
N ILE A 154 1.05 7.68 18.08
CA ILE A 154 0.80 6.26 17.85
C ILE A 154 -0.08 6.08 16.61
N TYR A 155 0.23 5.07 15.83
CA TYR A 155 -0.39 4.80 14.53
C TYR A 155 -1.20 3.52 14.61
N GLU A 156 -2.43 3.55 14.10
CA GLU A 156 -3.28 2.36 14.04
C GLU A 156 -2.69 1.32 13.10
N GLY A 157 -2.75 0.08 13.51
CA GLY A 157 -2.33 -1.06 12.71
C GLY A 157 -1.27 -1.92 13.37
N SER A 158 -0.64 -2.75 12.55
CA SER A 158 0.42 -3.68 12.99
C SER A 158 1.73 -3.33 12.29
N LEU A 159 2.78 -3.13 13.09
CA LEU A 159 4.14 -2.97 12.58
C LEU A 159 4.69 -4.32 12.14
N LEU A 160 5.04 -4.43 10.88
CA LEU A 160 5.63 -5.61 10.26
C LEU A 160 7.03 -5.29 9.74
N THR A 161 7.89 -6.31 9.73
CA THR A 161 9.25 -6.22 9.20
C THR A 161 9.43 -7.30 8.14
N THR A 162 9.82 -6.92 6.93
CA THR A 162 10.20 -7.86 5.87
C THR A 162 11.66 -7.65 5.50
N ASN A 163 12.38 -8.76 5.35
CA ASN A 163 13.79 -8.77 5.01
C ASN A 163 14.02 -9.35 3.63
N PHE A 164 14.95 -8.74 2.89
CA PHE A 164 15.39 -9.22 1.59
C PHE A 164 16.92 -9.22 1.53
N THR A 165 17.47 -10.14 0.74
CA THR A 165 18.89 -10.14 0.39
C THR A 165 19.02 -9.87 -1.10
N TYR A 166 19.78 -8.84 -1.47
CA TYR A 166 20.06 -8.54 -2.87
C TYR A 166 21.10 -9.51 -3.43
N SER A 167 20.82 -10.07 -4.61
CA SER A 167 21.76 -10.90 -5.35
C SER A 167 22.02 -10.31 -6.72
N ALA A 168 23.26 -9.93 -6.99
CA ALA A 168 23.66 -9.43 -8.30
C ALA A 168 23.56 -10.50 -9.43
N ARG A 169 23.38 -11.78 -9.06
CA ARG A 169 23.21 -12.89 -10.00
C ARG A 169 21.77 -13.05 -10.47
N THR A 170 20.80 -12.48 -9.75
CA THR A 170 19.38 -12.58 -10.08
C THR A 170 18.97 -11.35 -10.88
N PRO A 171 18.76 -11.45 -12.20
CA PRO A 171 18.31 -10.31 -12.99
C PRO A 171 16.89 -9.91 -12.58
N ASN A 172 16.64 -8.59 -12.51
CA ASN A 172 15.33 -8.00 -12.20
C ASN A 172 14.71 -8.52 -10.89
N GLN A 173 15.52 -8.70 -9.84
CA GLN A 173 15.02 -9.12 -8.53
C GLN A 173 13.98 -8.11 -8.02
N LYS A 174 12.80 -8.63 -7.63
CA LYS A 174 11.68 -7.84 -7.11
C LYS A 174 11.62 -7.92 -5.59
N PHE A 175 11.43 -6.78 -4.94
CA PHE A 175 11.24 -6.67 -3.48
C PHE A 175 9.79 -6.31 -3.20
N VAL A 176 8.91 -7.31 -3.23
CA VAL A 176 7.47 -7.14 -3.03
C VAL A 176 7.13 -7.35 -1.56
N LEU A 177 6.38 -6.41 -1.00
CA LEU A 177 5.78 -6.53 0.33
C LEU A 177 4.45 -7.26 0.17
N GLU A 178 4.35 -8.45 0.77
CA GLU A 178 3.23 -9.39 0.53
C GLU A 178 1.91 -8.98 1.19
N ASN A 179 1.94 -8.03 2.12
CA ASN A 179 0.76 -7.60 2.85
C ASN A 179 0.04 -6.47 2.13
N PRO A 180 -1.29 -6.54 1.96
CA PRO A 180 -2.10 -5.41 1.52
C PRO A 180 -2.31 -4.39 2.65
N GLY A 181 -2.83 -3.22 2.30
CA GLY A 181 -3.22 -2.21 3.29
C GLY A 181 -2.05 -1.49 3.95
N ILE A 182 -0.90 -1.42 3.30
CA ILE A 182 0.30 -0.74 3.79
C ILE A 182 0.10 0.78 3.77
N ASP A 183 0.49 1.45 4.87
CA ASP A 183 0.70 2.90 4.89
C ASP A 183 2.11 3.20 4.38
N THR A 184 2.22 3.71 3.15
CA THR A 184 3.51 3.98 2.51
C THR A 184 4.23 5.19 3.08
N ASP A 185 3.55 6.09 3.79
CA ASP A 185 4.15 7.26 4.42
C ASP A 185 4.92 6.86 5.71
N LEU A 186 4.51 5.74 6.32
CA LEU A 186 5.13 5.17 7.52
C LEU A 186 6.14 4.05 7.22
N LEU A 187 6.46 3.81 5.94
CA LEU A 187 7.39 2.79 5.52
C LEU A 187 8.84 3.26 5.68
N THR A 188 9.66 2.43 6.29
CA THR A 188 11.09 2.70 6.49
C THR A 188 11.93 1.61 5.87
N VAL A 189 12.91 2.01 5.06
CA VAL A 189 13.86 1.09 4.42
C VAL A 189 15.25 1.32 4.97
N THR A 190 15.86 0.24 5.48
CA THR A 190 17.25 0.24 5.92
C THR A 190 18.05 -0.81 5.16
N VAL A 191 19.28 -0.46 4.77
CA VAL A 191 20.17 -1.35 4.04
C VAL A 191 21.45 -1.55 4.83
N ARG A 192 21.83 -2.80 4.99
CA ARG A 192 23.10 -3.23 5.62
C ARG A 192 24.01 -3.88 4.58
N PRO A 193 25.34 -3.82 4.73
CA PRO A 193 26.26 -4.48 3.80
C PRO A 193 26.01 -6.00 3.68
N ASN A 194 25.62 -6.64 4.77
CA ASN A 194 25.21 -8.05 4.85
C ASN A 194 24.34 -8.25 6.10
N GLU A 195 23.78 -9.45 6.26
CA GLU A 195 22.89 -9.80 7.38
C GLU A 195 23.55 -9.65 8.74
N GLN A 196 24.84 -9.97 8.88
CA GLN A 196 25.59 -9.93 10.14
C GLN A 196 26.07 -8.53 10.54
N SER A 197 26.02 -7.57 9.58
CA SER A 197 26.51 -6.22 9.84
C SER A 197 25.58 -5.46 10.79
N THR A 198 26.15 -4.80 11.79
CA THR A 198 25.44 -3.86 12.66
C THR A 198 25.31 -2.46 12.07
N ARG A 199 26.09 -2.15 11.03
CA ARG A 199 26.03 -0.85 10.34
C ARG A 199 24.85 -0.85 9.39
N SER A 200 23.84 -0.05 9.68
CA SER A 200 22.68 0.18 8.82
C SER A 200 22.67 1.59 8.24
N VAL A 201 22.13 1.74 7.05
CA VAL A 201 21.91 3.03 6.39
C VAL A 201 20.43 3.13 6.06
N LYS A 202 19.78 4.19 6.55
CA LYS A 202 18.38 4.50 6.23
C LYS A 202 18.33 5.12 4.84
N TYR A 203 17.43 4.61 3.99
CA TYR A 203 17.15 5.13 2.66
C TYR A 203 15.92 6.01 2.73
N SER A 204 15.86 7.07 1.95
CA SER A 204 14.71 7.97 1.86
C SER A 204 13.85 7.64 0.64
N ARG A 205 12.54 7.74 0.80
CA ARG A 205 11.60 7.61 -0.32
C ARG A 205 11.74 8.78 -1.26
N GLN A 206 11.69 8.49 -2.55
CA GLN A 206 11.62 9.48 -3.62
C GLN A 206 10.48 9.13 -4.58
N ASP A 207 9.71 10.13 -4.94
CA ASP A 207 8.61 10.02 -5.90
C ASP A 207 8.96 10.66 -7.25
N SER A 208 10.15 11.28 -7.35
CA SER A 208 10.64 11.96 -8.55
C SER A 208 12.12 11.64 -8.80
N LEU A 209 12.52 11.62 -10.06
CA LEU A 209 13.92 11.41 -10.47
C LEU A 209 14.74 12.71 -10.52
N PHE A 210 14.14 13.86 -10.22
CA PHE A 210 14.85 15.15 -10.25
C PHE A 210 15.78 15.28 -9.03
N ASP A 211 16.96 15.88 -9.25
CA ASP A 211 17.99 16.18 -8.25
C ASP A 211 18.56 14.95 -7.50
N ILE A 212 18.43 13.76 -8.08
CA ILE A 212 18.99 12.53 -7.52
C ILE A 212 20.37 12.29 -8.12
N LYS A 213 21.35 12.13 -7.24
CA LYS A 213 22.73 11.78 -7.62
C LYS A 213 22.92 10.26 -7.59
N SER A 214 23.97 9.79 -8.28
CA SER A 214 24.31 8.37 -8.35
C SER A 214 24.61 7.70 -7.00
N ASP A 215 24.97 8.47 -5.97
CA ASP A 215 25.28 8.00 -4.62
C ASP A 215 24.15 8.22 -3.60
N SER A 216 23.05 8.87 -4.01
CA SER A 216 21.88 9.15 -3.14
C SER A 216 21.27 7.85 -2.60
N LYS A 217 21.08 7.78 -1.29
CA LYS A 217 20.48 6.64 -0.60
C LYS A 217 18.96 6.75 -0.67
N VAL A 218 18.40 6.38 -1.80
CA VAL A 218 16.97 6.52 -2.10
C VAL A 218 16.34 5.19 -2.52
N TYR A 219 15.05 5.09 -2.27
CA TYR A 219 14.21 4.02 -2.80
C TYR A 219 12.94 4.60 -3.42
N TYR A 220 12.34 3.83 -4.30
CA TYR A 220 11.09 4.13 -4.98
C TYR A 220 10.06 3.09 -4.63
N LEU A 221 8.79 3.48 -4.65
CA LEU A 221 7.65 2.59 -4.43
C LEU A 221 6.78 2.51 -5.67
N GLN A 222 6.19 1.34 -5.85
CA GLN A 222 5.23 1.08 -6.89
C GLN A 222 4.14 0.16 -6.35
N GLU A 223 2.87 0.52 -6.57
CA GLU A 223 1.76 -0.39 -6.31
C GLU A 223 1.76 -1.49 -7.37
N VAL A 224 1.62 -2.73 -6.93
CA VAL A 224 1.46 -3.92 -7.76
C VAL A 224 0.07 -4.52 -7.53
N GLU A 225 -0.19 -5.73 -7.97
CA GLU A 225 -1.48 -6.42 -7.80
C GLU A 225 -1.86 -6.55 -6.31
N ASP A 226 -3.16 -6.61 -6.01
CA ASP A 226 -3.73 -6.83 -4.68
C ASP A 226 -3.33 -5.79 -3.62
N GLU A 227 -3.23 -4.52 -3.97
CA GLU A 227 -2.84 -3.42 -3.05
C GLU A 227 -1.48 -3.64 -2.38
N ARG A 228 -0.60 -4.45 -2.96
CA ARG A 228 0.76 -4.69 -2.49
C ARG A 228 1.72 -3.66 -3.08
N TYR A 229 2.88 -3.51 -2.45
CA TYR A 229 3.88 -2.55 -2.89
C TYR A 229 5.20 -3.23 -3.19
N GLN A 230 5.85 -2.78 -4.24
CA GLN A 230 7.21 -3.17 -4.60
C GLN A 230 8.16 -2.03 -4.32
N VAL A 231 9.28 -2.35 -3.67
CA VAL A 231 10.39 -1.42 -3.40
C VAL A 231 11.42 -1.55 -4.52
N PHE A 232 11.89 -0.41 -5.03
CA PHE A 232 12.98 -0.34 -6.01
C PHE A 232 14.13 0.49 -5.46
N PHE A 233 15.32 0.23 -5.97
CA PHE A 233 16.52 0.97 -5.64
C PHE A 233 17.15 1.59 -6.89
N GLY A 234 18.05 2.55 -6.68
CA GLY A 234 18.78 3.18 -7.77
C GLY A 234 19.63 2.20 -8.58
N ASP A 235 19.89 2.57 -9.81
CA ASP A 235 20.69 1.81 -10.78
C ASP A 235 22.18 2.25 -10.81
N GLY A 236 22.54 3.29 -10.03
CA GLY A 236 23.84 3.93 -10.01
C GLY A 236 23.91 5.21 -10.87
N ILE A 237 22.79 5.58 -11.52
CA ILE A 237 22.58 6.87 -12.18
C ILE A 237 21.55 7.67 -11.38
N PHE A 238 20.39 7.10 -11.14
CA PHE A 238 19.32 7.65 -10.33
C PHE A 238 19.26 6.96 -8.95
N GLY A 239 20.22 7.33 -8.08
CA GLY A 239 20.36 6.74 -6.77
C GLY A 239 21.38 5.61 -6.70
N ASN A 240 21.72 5.26 -5.47
CA ASN A 240 22.75 4.26 -5.20
C ASN A 240 22.30 2.85 -5.60
N LYS A 241 23.14 2.18 -6.40
CA LYS A 241 22.96 0.78 -6.75
C LYS A 241 23.31 -0.13 -5.58
N LEU A 242 22.48 -1.12 -5.32
CA LEU A 242 22.77 -2.14 -4.32
C LEU A 242 23.97 -3.00 -4.71
N GLN A 243 24.71 -3.44 -3.71
CA GLN A 243 25.83 -4.37 -3.86
C GLN A 243 25.38 -5.79 -3.52
N ASP A 244 26.07 -6.79 -4.08
CA ASP A 244 25.78 -8.20 -3.81
C ASP A 244 25.82 -8.49 -2.30
N ASN A 245 24.86 -9.30 -1.82
CA ASN A 245 24.63 -9.60 -0.41
C ASN A 245 24.13 -8.42 0.45
N ASN A 246 23.78 -7.26 -0.12
CA ASN A 246 23.12 -6.25 0.70
C ASN A 246 21.85 -6.80 1.33
N PHE A 247 21.73 -6.60 2.66
CA PHE A 247 20.57 -7.01 3.43
C PHE A 247 19.64 -5.82 3.64
N ILE A 248 18.42 -5.95 3.13
CA ILE A 248 17.41 -4.91 3.11
C ILE A 248 16.37 -5.25 4.15
N THR A 249 16.12 -4.35 5.09
CA THR A 249 15.04 -4.46 6.06
C THR A 249 14.02 -3.38 5.78
N VAL A 250 12.77 -3.77 5.61
CA VAL A 250 11.63 -2.88 5.39
C VAL A 250 10.68 -3.03 6.57
N ASP A 251 10.55 -1.96 7.37
CA ASP A 251 9.57 -1.83 8.43
C ASP A 251 8.37 -1.03 7.88
N TYR A 252 7.16 -1.53 8.06
CA TYR A 252 5.94 -0.87 7.58
C TYR A 252 4.74 -1.22 8.44
N ILE A 253 3.71 -0.38 8.39
CA ILE A 253 2.45 -0.61 9.09
C ILE A 253 1.39 -1.07 8.08
N THR A 254 0.66 -2.12 8.45
CA THR A 254 -0.58 -2.49 7.80
C THR A 254 -1.75 -1.93 8.62
N SER A 255 -2.58 -1.10 7.98
CA SER A 255 -3.65 -0.33 8.62
C SER A 255 -5.03 -0.73 8.08
N ASN A 256 -6.07 -0.51 8.90
CA ASN A 256 -7.47 -0.59 8.50
C ASN A 256 -7.99 0.74 7.90
N GLY A 257 -7.11 1.74 7.74
CA GLY A 257 -7.44 3.03 7.16
C GLY A 257 -8.31 3.88 8.09
N ASP A 258 -9.44 4.33 7.59
CA ASP A 258 -10.38 5.23 8.29
C ASP A 258 -11.20 4.54 9.40
N ALA A 259 -11.18 3.21 9.47
CA ALA A 259 -12.00 2.45 10.42
C ALA A 259 -11.69 2.76 11.91
N ALA A 260 -10.47 3.17 12.24
CA ALA A 260 -10.07 3.52 13.60
C ALA A 260 -10.21 5.02 13.92
N ASN A 261 -10.69 5.84 12.99
CA ASN A 261 -10.96 7.24 13.27
C ASN A 261 -12.03 7.38 14.36
N GLY A 262 -11.80 8.28 15.32
CA GLY A 262 -12.71 8.51 16.43
C GLY A 262 -12.40 7.74 17.71
N VAL A 263 -11.47 6.79 17.69
CA VAL A 263 -10.99 6.08 18.89
C VAL A 263 -10.31 7.08 19.83
N ASN A 264 -10.73 7.10 21.11
CA ASN A 264 -10.21 8.04 22.12
C ASN A 264 -9.86 7.39 23.46
N GLN A 265 -10.07 6.08 23.60
CA GLN A 265 -9.74 5.32 24.80
C GLN A 265 -8.68 4.27 24.48
N PHE A 266 -7.58 4.31 25.20
CA PHE A 266 -6.43 3.46 24.96
C PHE A 266 -6.03 2.72 26.24
N THR A 267 -5.63 1.48 26.09
CA THR A 267 -5.00 0.68 27.14
C THR A 267 -3.58 0.36 26.71
N PHE A 268 -2.62 0.52 27.61
CA PHE A 268 -1.24 0.17 27.34
C PHE A 268 -1.08 -1.32 27.03
N ALA A 269 -0.40 -1.62 25.93
CA ALA A 269 -0.10 -3.00 25.48
C ALA A 269 1.35 -3.15 25.01
N GLY A 270 2.19 -2.15 25.29
CA GLY A 270 3.57 -2.09 24.84
C GLY A 270 4.57 -2.72 25.82
N ARG A 271 5.85 -2.46 25.55
CA ARG A 271 6.95 -2.92 26.36
C ARG A 271 7.91 -1.78 26.68
N PHE A 272 8.05 -1.45 27.97
CA PHE A 272 9.10 -0.58 28.49
C PHE A 272 10.27 -1.41 28.98
N VAL A 273 11.48 -0.98 28.64
CA VAL A 273 12.71 -1.65 29.05
C VAL A 273 13.73 -0.65 29.58
N TYR A 274 14.64 -1.16 30.41
CA TYR A 274 15.83 -0.46 30.84
C TYR A 274 17.05 -1.37 30.75
N THR A 275 18.23 -0.78 30.51
CA THR A 275 19.47 -1.53 30.42
C THR A 275 20.26 -1.40 31.71
N ARG A 276 20.69 -2.53 32.24
CA ARG A 276 21.56 -2.62 33.44
C ARG A 276 22.64 -3.67 33.21
N ASN A 277 23.91 -3.31 33.44
CA ASN A 277 25.05 -4.19 33.21
C ASN A 277 25.02 -4.84 31.79
N SER A 278 24.70 -4.07 30.75
CA SER A 278 24.54 -4.52 29.36
C SER A 278 23.45 -5.57 29.16
N GLN A 279 22.54 -5.73 30.12
CA GLN A 279 21.38 -6.62 30.04
C GLN A 279 20.09 -5.82 30.06
N GLU A 280 19.13 -6.20 29.18
CA GLU A 280 17.82 -5.54 29.06
C GLU A 280 16.81 -6.18 30.02
N TYR A 281 16.09 -5.35 30.77
CA TYR A 281 15.04 -5.75 31.71
C TYR A 281 13.72 -5.06 31.32
N THR A 282 12.61 -5.79 31.44
CA THR A 282 11.28 -5.26 31.16
C THR A 282 10.66 -4.65 32.41
N VAL A 283 10.05 -3.48 32.28
CA VAL A 283 9.23 -2.85 33.34
C VAL A 283 7.86 -3.52 33.36
N THR A 284 7.45 -4.04 34.52
CA THR A 284 6.19 -4.78 34.68
C THR A 284 5.13 -4.06 35.50
N SER A 285 5.48 -2.96 36.17
CA SER A 285 4.59 -2.21 37.06
C SER A 285 4.88 -0.70 37.02
N GLY A 286 3.99 0.11 37.55
CA GLY A 286 4.16 1.56 37.59
C GLY A 286 3.90 2.27 36.24
N ILE A 287 3.27 1.59 35.28
CA ILE A 287 2.97 2.14 33.97
C ILE A 287 1.58 2.79 33.99
N SER A 288 1.51 4.05 33.57
CA SER A 288 0.26 4.75 33.31
C SER A 288 0.24 5.35 31.91
N LEU A 289 -0.93 5.29 31.28
CA LEU A 289 -1.21 5.87 29.98
C LEU A 289 -2.27 6.98 30.17
N ILE A 290 -1.99 8.15 29.65
CA ILE A 290 -2.93 9.27 29.62
C ILE A 290 -3.21 9.61 28.17
N SER A 291 -4.48 9.48 27.79
CA SER A 291 -4.95 10.00 26.50
C SER A 291 -5.09 11.52 26.59
N THR A 292 -4.68 12.21 25.53
CA THR A 292 -4.86 13.68 25.43
C THR A 292 -6.34 14.09 25.32
N GLY A 293 -7.27 13.13 25.23
CA GLY A 293 -8.70 13.37 24.98
C GLY A 293 -9.01 13.67 23.50
N ILE A 294 -8.00 13.76 22.65
CA ILE A 294 -8.17 13.92 21.21
C ILE A 294 -8.34 12.53 20.60
N SER A 295 -9.41 12.36 19.83
CA SER A 295 -9.67 11.11 19.13
C SER A 295 -8.65 10.86 18.02
N ALA A 296 -8.36 9.58 17.77
CA ALA A 296 -7.58 9.17 16.60
C ALA A 296 -8.21 9.71 15.32
N SER A 297 -7.39 10.22 14.40
CA SER A 297 -7.84 10.84 13.16
C SER A 297 -6.80 10.72 12.05
N GLY A 298 -7.17 11.12 10.82
CA GLY A 298 -6.25 11.10 9.68
C GLY A 298 -6.11 9.75 9.01
N GLY A 299 -6.84 8.72 9.48
CA GLY A 299 -6.96 7.45 8.78
C GLY A 299 -7.75 7.63 7.49
N GLU A 300 -7.25 7.07 6.38
CA GLU A 300 -7.89 7.14 5.07
C GLU A 300 -7.82 5.78 4.37
N SER A 301 -8.89 5.45 3.66
CA SER A 301 -8.91 4.29 2.76
C SER A 301 -8.00 4.51 1.55
N ILE A 302 -7.62 3.43 0.86
CA ILE A 302 -6.84 3.49 -0.37
C ILE A 302 -7.55 4.35 -1.42
N GLU A 303 -6.77 5.03 -2.25
CA GLU A 303 -7.32 5.88 -3.30
C GLU A 303 -8.22 5.08 -4.26
N GLY A 304 -9.45 5.56 -4.46
CA GLY A 304 -10.43 4.91 -5.32
C GLY A 304 -10.11 5.10 -6.81
N VAL A 305 -10.61 4.19 -7.65
CA VAL A 305 -10.41 4.17 -9.11
C VAL A 305 -10.74 5.50 -9.78
N GLU A 306 -11.87 6.13 -9.42
CA GLU A 306 -12.30 7.39 -10.01
C GLU A 306 -11.39 8.57 -9.64
N SER A 307 -10.79 8.52 -8.44
CA SER A 307 -9.79 9.49 -8.00
C SER A 307 -8.50 9.35 -8.83
N ILE A 308 -8.01 8.11 -8.99
CA ILE A 308 -6.82 7.83 -9.79
C ILE A 308 -7.00 8.30 -11.23
N LYS A 309 -8.14 7.98 -11.87
CA LYS A 309 -8.47 8.44 -13.23
C LYS A 309 -8.45 9.96 -13.38
N LYS A 310 -8.88 10.67 -12.33
CA LYS A 310 -8.93 12.14 -12.34
C LYS A 310 -7.54 12.75 -12.14
N PHE A 311 -6.74 12.23 -11.21
CA PHE A 311 -5.51 12.89 -10.79
C PHE A 311 -4.26 12.41 -11.56
N ALA A 312 -4.22 11.17 -12.03
CA ALA A 312 -3.07 10.67 -12.77
C ALA A 312 -2.74 11.48 -14.04
N PRO A 313 -3.71 11.84 -14.94
CA PRO A 313 -3.43 12.69 -16.09
C PRO A 313 -2.98 14.11 -15.71
N VAL A 314 -3.51 14.67 -14.61
CA VAL A 314 -3.14 16.01 -14.12
C VAL A 314 -1.69 16.01 -13.63
N SER A 315 -1.27 14.99 -12.88
CA SER A 315 0.11 14.83 -12.42
C SER A 315 1.09 14.82 -13.59
N TYR A 316 0.79 14.08 -14.66
CA TYR A 316 1.61 14.03 -15.87
C TYR A 316 1.76 15.42 -16.54
N THR A 317 0.68 16.18 -16.66
CA THR A 317 0.71 17.51 -17.29
C THR A 317 1.54 18.51 -16.47
N HIS A 318 1.50 18.43 -15.15
CA HIS A 318 2.32 19.28 -14.27
C HIS A 318 3.82 18.94 -14.33
N LEU A 319 4.18 17.68 -14.52
CA LEU A 319 5.56 17.25 -14.69
C LEU A 319 6.16 17.67 -16.04
N THR A 320 5.32 17.82 -17.07
CA THR A 320 5.75 18.12 -18.45
C THR A 320 5.66 19.60 -18.82
N LEU A 321 5.04 20.47 -18.00
CA LEU A 321 5.02 21.89 -18.24
C LEU A 321 6.43 22.47 -18.10
N PRO A 322 7.02 23.08 -19.16
CA PRO A 322 8.30 23.76 -19.03
C PRO A 322 8.11 24.92 -18.04
N THR A 323 8.92 24.94 -16.99
CA THR A 323 9.09 26.13 -16.16
C THR A 323 9.46 27.28 -17.07
N ARG A 324 8.51 28.18 -17.32
CA ARG A 324 8.78 29.44 -18.04
C ARG A 324 9.85 30.17 -17.23
N TYR A 325 11.08 30.15 -17.73
CA TYR A 325 12.10 31.06 -17.25
C TYR A 325 11.57 32.49 -17.47
N ARG A 326 11.27 33.19 -16.40
CA ARG A 326 11.17 34.64 -16.46
C ARG A 326 12.57 35.18 -16.69
N VAL A 327 12.76 35.76 -17.88
CA VAL A 327 13.91 36.63 -18.20
C VAL A 327 13.77 37.92 -17.36
#